data_36342d16847e052edc3bbbbd99fd4836
#
_entry.id   36342d16847e052edc3bbbbd99fd4836
#
_cell.length_a   1.000
_cell.length_b   1.000
_cell.length_c   1.000
_cell.angle_alpha   90.00
_cell.angle_beta   90.00
_cell.angle_gamma   90.00
#
_symmetry.space_group_name_H-M   'P 1'
#
loop_
_entity.id
_entity.type
_entity.pdbx_description
1 polymer ?
#
loop_
_entity_poly.entity_id
_entity_poly.type
_entity_poly.pdbx_seq_one_letter_code
_entity_poly.pdbx_strand_id
1 'polypeptide(L)'
;MPHGGRLAAVAAVLRVPPVSVAPPAGPSVAPPFELLFIKRAEVPHDPWSGHMAFPGGRHEPGDASLAETALRETREELGLDLRDGTLLGALDDLAPVSAHLPRIVVRPFVVVMTSSPPLVPSHEVAATFWEPVARLRSSVAQATHIVRLGGREAHYPAYRVGPHLVWGMTERILRQLLTLFDPHETAPTTPVPLPVESLP
;
A
#
# COMPACT_ATOMS: atom_id res chain seq x y z
N MET A 1 20.81 -11.45 -4.66
CA MET A 1 19.50 -11.88 -4.11
C MET A 1 19.78 -12.49 -2.74
N PRO A 2 19.27 -11.98 -1.62
CA PRO A 2 19.40 -12.67 -0.33
C PRO A 2 18.53 -13.94 -0.37
N HIS A 3 19.20 -15.08 -0.32
CA HIS A 3 18.60 -16.41 -0.40
C HIS A 3 17.64 -16.68 0.77
N GLY A 4 16.38 -17.02 0.49
CA GLY A 4 15.47 -17.66 1.43
C GLY A 4 14.33 -16.82 2.03
N GLY A 5 14.02 -15.62 1.52
CA GLY A 5 12.83 -14.87 1.91
C GLY A 5 11.61 -15.26 1.07
N ARG A 6 10.41 -15.32 1.71
CA ARG A 6 9.14 -15.43 0.97
C ARG A 6 8.90 -14.13 0.22
N LEU A 7 8.36 -14.22 -1.00
CA LEU A 7 7.96 -13.06 -1.78
C LEU A 7 6.50 -12.71 -1.49
N ALA A 8 6.20 -11.44 -1.54
CA ALA A 8 4.84 -10.91 -1.45
C ALA A 8 4.71 -9.66 -2.33
N ALA A 9 3.49 -9.31 -2.66
CA ALA A 9 3.19 -8.09 -3.38
C ALA A 9 1.96 -7.39 -2.79
N VAL A 10 1.94 -6.07 -2.86
CA VAL A 10 0.81 -5.24 -2.44
C VAL A 10 0.48 -4.22 -3.52
N ALA A 11 -0.76 -3.76 -3.56
CA ALA A 11 -1.22 -2.74 -4.48
C ALA A 11 -1.49 -1.41 -3.76
N ALA A 12 -0.71 -0.38 -4.05
CA ALA A 12 -1.05 1.00 -3.73
C ALA A 12 -2.06 1.51 -4.76
N VAL A 13 -3.34 1.34 -4.46
CA VAL A 13 -4.44 1.66 -5.38
C VAL A 13 -4.87 3.09 -5.21
N LEU A 14 -4.72 3.87 -6.27
CA LEU A 14 -5.17 5.25 -6.38
C LEU A 14 -6.47 5.33 -7.18
N ARG A 15 -7.34 6.25 -6.81
CA ARG A 15 -8.51 6.63 -7.62
C ARG A 15 -8.73 8.14 -7.60
N VAL A 16 -9.42 8.64 -8.62
CA VAL A 16 -10.04 9.96 -8.54
C VAL A 16 -11.36 9.81 -7.77
N PRO A 17 -11.59 10.59 -6.69
CA PRO A 17 -12.84 10.47 -5.93
C PRO A 17 -14.04 10.76 -6.81
N PRO A 18 -15.20 10.13 -6.55
CA PRO A 18 -16.45 10.52 -7.19
C PRO A 18 -16.73 12.01 -6.93
N VAL A 19 -17.28 12.71 -7.91
CA VAL A 19 -17.49 14.19 -7.93
C VAL A 19 -18.27 14.75 -6.73
N SER A 20 -18.78 13.90 -5.85
CA SER A 20 -19.55 14.25 -4.65
C SER A 20 -18.73 14.86 -3.49
N VAL A 21 -17.41 14.77 -3.55
CA VAL A 21 -16.55 15.40 -2.53
C VAL A 21 -16.09 16.74 -3.09
N ALA A 22 -16.61 17.84 -2.54
CA ALA A 22 -16.21 19.18 -2.95
C ALA A 22 -14.68 19.31 -2.89
N PRO A 23 -14.02 19.77 -3.95
CA PRO A 23 -12.58 19.99 -3.92
C PRO A 23 -12.26 20.97 -2.78
N PRO A 24 -11.12 20.80 -2.09
CA PRO A 24 -10.69 21.76 -1.09
C PRO A 24 -10.67 23.17 -1.72
N ALA A 25 -11.24 24.15 -1.04
CA ALA A 25 -11.29 25.52 -1.50
C ALA A 25 -9.87 26.09 -1.60
N GLY A 26 -9.36 26.20 -2.83
CA GLY A 26 -8.03 26.73 -3.15
C GLY A 26 -7.42 26.06 -4.39
N PRO A 27 -6.44 26.70 -5.04
CA PRO A 27 -5.71 26.09 -6.15
C PRO A 27 -4.85 24.93 -5.63
N SER A 28 -5.42 23.74 -5.56
CA SER A 28 -4.66 22.51 -5.28
C SER A 28 -3.89 22.12 -6.54
N VAL A 29 -2.58 22.21 -6.50
CA VAL A 29 -1.69 21.75 -7.58
C VAL A 29 -1.59 20.20 -7.60
N ALA A 30 -2.09 19.53 -6.56
CA ALA A 30 -2.07 18.08 -6.48
C ALA A 30 -3.34 17.49 -7.10
N PRO A 31 -3.25 16.43 -7.94
CA PRO A 31 -4.41 15.73 -8.43
C PRO A 31 -5.23 15.20 -7.24
N PRO A 32 -6.56 15.21 -7.32
CA PRO A 32 -7.44 14.78 -6.24
C PRO A 32 -7.48 13.26 -6.13
N PHE A 33 -6.32 12.64 -5.87
CA PHE A 33 -6.25 11.21 -5.67
C PHE A 33 -6.59 10.83 -4.24
N GLU A 34 -7.32 9.73 -4.10
CA GLU A 34 -7.48 8.97 -2.87
C GLU A 34 -6.70 7.65 -2.98
N LEU A 35 -6.11 7.23 -1.87
CA LEU A 35 -5.33 6.02 -1.74
C LEU A 35 -6.08 5.01 -0.87
N LEU A 36 -6.17 3.78 -1.34
CA LEU A 36 -6.86 2.70 -0.64
C LEU A 36 -5.98 2.08 0.45
N PHE A 37 -6.57 1.93 1.63
CA PHE A 37 -6.03 1.12 2.72
C PHE A 37 -7.04 0.08 3.17
N ILE A 38 -6.54 -1.03 3.66
CA ILE A 38 -7.32 -2.04 4.38
C ILE A 38 -6.90 -2.07 5.85
N LYS A 39 -7.85 -2.37 6.72
CA LYS A 39 -7.56 -2.87 8.05
C LYS A 39 -7.67 -4.40 8.00
N ARG A 40 -6.57 -5.09 8.26
CA ARG A 40 -6.57 -6.55 8.32
C ARG A 40 -7.45 -7.04 9.47
N ALA A 41 -8.11 -8.17 9.28
CA ALA A 41 -8.83 -8.84 10.37
C ALA A 41 -7.85 -9.27 11.48
N GLU A 42 -8.40 -9.43 12.68
CA GLU A 42 -7.61 -9.94 13.80
C GLU A 42 -7.51 -11.47 13.73
N VAL A 43 -6.28 -11.95 13.56
CA VAL A 43 -5.97 -13.39 13.44
C VAL A 43 -4.94 -13.76 14.51
N PRO A 44 -5.22 -14.75 15.39
CA PRO A 44 -4.24 -15.21 16.36
C PRO A 44 -2.93 -15.62 15.71
N HIS A 45 -1.80 -15.26 16.34
CA HIS A 45 -0.45 -15.59 15.90
C HIS A 45 0.03 -14.95 14.58
N ASP A 46 -0.77 -14.12 13.92
CA ASP A 46 -0.29 -13.30 12.81
C ASP A 46 0.37 -12.01 13.36
N PRO A 47 1.68 -11.78 13.12
CA PRO A 47 2.37 -10.59 13.61
C PRO A 47 1.85 -9.29 13.00
N TRP A 48 1.06 -9.35 11.92
CA TRP A 48 0.43 -8.21 11.26
C TRP A 48 -1.09 -8.14 11.48
N SER A 49 -1.59 -8.95 12.44
CA SER A 49 -3.01 -8.98 12.84
C SER A 49 -3.53 -7.59 13.19
N GLY A 50 -4.65 -7.18 12.60
CA GLY A 50 -5.29 -5.88 12.85
C GLY A 50 -4.53 -4.65 12.35
N HIS A 51 -3.40 -4.82 11.64
CA HIS A 51 -2.64 -3.69 11.10
C HIS A 51 -3.35 -3.06 9.90
N MET A 52 -3.08 -1.77 9.71
CA MET A 52 -3.38 -1.07 8.47
C MET A 52 -2.37 -1.47 7.39
N ALA A 53 -2.86 -1.79 6.19
CA ALA A 53 -2.04 -2.26 5.09
C ALA A 53 -2.57 -1.76 3.74
N PHE A 54 -1.77 -1.94 2.71
CA PHE A 54 -2.26 -1.99 1.33
C PHE A 54 -2.80 -3.39 1.05
N PRO A 55 -3.82 -3.56 0.20
CA PRO A 55 -4.28 -4.88 -0.22
C PRO A 55 -3.13 -5.65 -0.88
N GLY A 56 -3.06 -6.95 -0.61
CA GLY A 56 -2.03 -7.82 -1.13
C GLY A 56 -1.59 -8.92 -0.17
N GLY A 57 -0.74 -9.81 -0.67
CA GLY A 57 -0.34 -10.98 0.08
C GLY A 57 0.87 -11.70 -0.49
N ARG A 58 0.96 -13.00 -0.20
CA ARG A 58 2.10 -13.82 -0.56
C ARG A 58 2.03 -14.28 -2.01
N HIS A 59 3.20 -14.33 -2.64
CA HIS A 59 3.33 -14.94 -3.95
C HIS A 59 3.09 -16.45 -3.87
N GLU A 60 2.25 -16.94 -4.75
CA GLU A 60 1.91 -18.36 -4.89
C GLU A 60 2.47 -18.92 -6.20
N PRO A 61 2.73 -20.25 -6.28
CA PRO A 61 3.28 -20.87 -7.48
C PRO A 61 2.41 -20.70 -8.74
N GLY A 62 1.12 -20.37 -8.57
CA GLY A 62 0.20 -20.10 -9.68
C GLY A 62 0.25 -18.69 -10.23
N ASP A 63 0.92 -17.77 -9.51
CA ASP A 63 1.05 -16.38 -9.94
C ASP A 63 2.16 -16.26 -11.00
N ALA A 64 1.83 -15.74 -12.17
CA ALA A 64 2.82 -15.56 -13.24
C ALA A 64 3.89 -14.51 -12.90
N SER A 65 3.60 -13.60 -11.96
CA SER A 65 4.51 -12.54 -11.52
C SER A 65 4.04 -11.96 -10.17
N LEU A 66 4.90 -11.14 -9.53
CA LEU A 66 4.48 -10.40 -8.33
C LEU A 66 3.37 -9.37 -8.63
N ALA A 67 3.27 -8.86 -9.85
CA ALA A 67 2.15 -8.02 -10.25
C ALA A 67 0.84 -8.85 -10.22
N GLU A 68 0.85 -10.06 -10.77
CA GLU A 68 -0.32 -10.96 -10.71
C GLU A 68 -0.68 -11.32 -9.25
N THR A 69 0.32 -11.49 -8.37
CA THR A 69 0.06 -11.66 -6.92
C THR A 69 -0.76 -10.47 -6.38
N ALA A 70 -0.32 -9.23 -6.64
CA ALA A 70 -1.02 -8.05 -6.15
C ALA A 70 -2.46 -7.94 -6.71
N LEU A 71 -2.65 -8.30 -7.99
CA LEU A 71 -3.97 -8.31 -8.63
C LEU A 71 -4.88 -9.38 -8.01
N ARG A 72 -4.39 -10.63 -7.89
CA ARG A 72 -5.15 -11.75 -7.31
C ARG A 72 -5.60 -11.43 -5.88
N GLU A 73 -4.64 -11.06 -5.04
CA GLU A 73 -4.89 -10.76 -3.62
C GLU A 73 -5.89 -9.61 -3.45
N THR A 74 -5.74 -8.52 -4.22
CA THR A 74 -6.69 -7.39 -4.15
C THR A 74 -8.10 -7.83 -4.56
N ARG A 75 -8.22 -8.72 -5.55
CA ARG A 75 -9.52 -9.26 -5.95
C ARG A 75 -10.11 -10.20 -4.88
N GLU A 76 -9.29 -11.02 -4.23
CA GLU A 76 -9.70 -11.93 -3.15
C GLU A 76 -10.11 -11.16 -1.89
N GLU A 77 -9.33 -10.15 -1.51
CA GLU A 77 -9.58 -9.35 -0.31
C GLU A 77 -10.75 -8.37 -0.46
N LEU A 78 -10.96 -7.80 -1.66
CA LEU A 78 -11.85 -6.64 -1.87
C LEU A 78 -12.86 -6.80 -3.01
N GLY A 79 -12.83 -7.89 -3.77
CA GLY A 79 -13.62 -8.03 -5.00
C GLY A 79 -13.23 -7.03 -6.10
N LEU A 80 -12.11 -6.31 -5.93
CA LEU A 80 -11.66 -5.26 -6.84
C LEU A 80 -10.71 -5.83 -7.90
N ASP A 81 -11.12 -5.83 -9.18
CA ASP A 81 -10.25 -6.22 -10.28
C ASP A 81 -9.39 -5.01 -10.72
N LEU A 82 -8.10 -5.07 -10.42
CA LEU A 82 -7.15 -4.01 -10.79
C LEU A 82 -6.82 -3.98 -12.29
N ARG A 83 -7.24 -4.98 -13.07
CA ARG A 83 -7.09 -4.96 -14.53
C ARG A 83 -7.96 -3.89 -15.20
N ASP A 84 -9.02 -3.43 -14.51
CA ASP A 84 -9.84 -2.29 -14.94
C ASP A 84 -9.13 -0.93 -14.76
N GLY A 85 -7.95 -0.93 -14.15
CA GLY A 85 -7.11 0.24 -13.91
C GLY A 85 -5.87 0.27 -14.79
N THR A 86 -4.97 1.20 -14.48
CA THR A 86 -3.67 1.34 -15.12
C THR A 86 -2.57 1.02 -14.10
N LEU A 87 -1.79 -0.02 -14.35
CA LEU A 87 -0.58 -0.32 -13.60
C LEU A 87 0.52 0.69 -14.02
N LEU A 88 0.93 1.54 -13.11
CA LEU A 88 1.98 2.54 -13.36
C LEU A 88 3.39 1.96 -13.20
N GLY A 89 3.58 1.01 -12.30
CA GLY A 89 4.87 0.39 -12.03
C GLY A 89 5.01 -0.12 -10.60
N ALA A 90 6.22 -0.49 -10.22
CA ALA A 90 6.58 -0.93 -8.89
C ALA A 90 7.39 0.13 -8.15
N LEU A 91 7.23 0.18 -6.83
CA LEU A 91 8.14 0.88 -5.92
C LEU A 91 9.28 -0.07 -5.51
N ASP A 92 10.22 0.45 -4.71
CA ASP A 92 11.33 -0.36 -4.20
C ASP A 92 10.86 -1.48 -3.28
N ASP A 93 11.52 -2.62 -3.40
CA ASP A 93 11.29 -3.77 -2.54
C ASP A 93 11.59 -3.45 -1.08
N LEU A 94 10.76 -3.94 -0.20
CA LEU A 94 10.87 -3.73 1.23
C LEU A 94 10.88 -5.05 2.01
N ALA A 95 11.70 -5.09 3.05
CA ALA A 95 11.69 -6.18 4.02
C ALA A 95 11.47 -5.63 5.44
N PRO A 96 10.92 -6.44 6.36
CA PRO A 96 10.83 -6.07 7.76
C PRO A 96 12.22 -5.75 8.34
N VAL A 97 12.29 -4.70 9.15
CA VAL A 97 13.55 -4.31 9.82
C VAL A 97 13.82 -5.21 11.03
N SER A 98 12.77 -5.71 11.67
CA SER A 98 12.89 -6.56 12.87
C SER A 98 13.25 -7.99 12.51
N ALA A 99 14.29 -8.52 13.14
CA ALA A 99 14.72 -9.93 12.99
C ALA A 99 13.70 -10.95 13.55
N HIS A 100 12.75 -10.49 14.37
CA HIS A 100 11.68 -11.32 14.93
C HIS A 100 10.49 -11.52 14.00
N LEU A 101 10.41 -10.72 12.93
CA LEU A 101 9.38 -10.88 11.92
C LEU A 101 9.78 -11.91 10.86
N PRO A 102 8.81 -12.56 10.23
CA PRO A 102 9.08 -13.48 9.13
C PRO A 102 9.94 -12.82 8.04
N ARG A 103 10.89 -13.57 7.49
CA ARG A 103 11.67 -13.11 6.34
C ARG A 103 10.77 -13.08 5.11
N ILE A 104 10.39 -11.89 4.70
CA ILE A 104 9.55 -11.62 3.54
C ILE A 104 10.09 -10.40 2.80
N VAL A 105 10.01 -10.42 1.49
CA VAL A 105 10.28 -9.27 0.63
C VAL A 105 8.96 -8.88 -0.01
N VAL A 106 8.55 -7.63 0.17
CA VAL A 106 7.29 -7.09 -0.35
C VAL A 106 7.59 -6.12 -1.46
N ARG A 107 7.02 -6.35 -2.65
CA ARG A 107 7.05 -5.44 -3.79
C ARG A 107 5.73 -4.69 -3.90
N PRO A 108 5.74 -3.37 -3.71
CA PRO A 108 4.54 -2.56 -3.91
C PRO A 108 4.36 -2.20 -5.39
N PHE A 109 3.14 -2.31 -5.87
CA PHE A 109 2.74 -1.85 -7.21
C PHE A 109 1.79 -0.66 -7.09
N VAL A 110 1.94 0.33 -7.96
CA VAL A 110 1.07 1.50 -8.02
C VAL A 110 0.07 1.31 -9.15
N VAL A 111 -1.21 1.36 -8.82
CA VAL A 111 -2.31 1.20 -9.77
C VAL A 111 -3.26 2.39 -9.66
N VAL A 112 -3.66 2.96 -10.80
CA VAL A 112 -4.68 4.02 -10.86
C VAL A 112 -5.96 3.44 -11.41
N MET A 113 -7.03 3.49 -10.63
CA MET A 113 -8.38 3.12 -11.05
C MET A 113 -9.07 4.29 -11.74
N THR A 114 -9.61 4.04 -12.92
CA THR A 114 -10.43 5.02 -13.68
C THR A 114 -11.91 4.97 -13.29
N SER A 115 -12.31 3.92 -12.60
CA SER A 115 -13.65 3.72 -12.04
C SER A 115 -13.58 3.51 -10.53
N SER A 116 -14.70 3.63 -9.84
CA SER A 116 -14.80 3.41 -8.40
C SER A 116 -15.87 2.35 -8.11
N PRO A 117 -15.64 1.08 -8.47
CA PRO A 117 -16.58 0.02 -8.17
C PRO A 117 -16.73 -0.14 -6.65
N PRO A 118 -17.88 -0.65 -6.17
CA PRO A 118 -18.05 -0.97 -4.76
C PRO A 118 -17.04 -2.03 -4.35
N LEU A 119 -16.42 -1.84 -3.18
CA LEU A 119 -15.56 -2.85 -2.57
C LEU A 119 -16.42 -3.91 -1.88
N VAL A 120 -16.03 -5.17 -2.00
CA VAL A 120 -16.65 -6.31 -1.33
C VAL A 120 -15.58 -6.98 -0.45
N PRO A 121 -15.37 -6.48 0.79
CA PRO A 121 -14.33 -7.01 1.67
C PRO A 121 -14.59 -8.47 2.01
N SER A 122 -13.53 -9.29 1.95
CA SER A 122 -13.55 -10.68 2.42
C SER A 122 -13.45 -10.71 3.96
N HIS A 123 -13.48 -11.93 4.52
CA HIS A 123 -13.33 -12.14 5.96
C HIS A 123 -11.93 -11.74 6.49
N GLU A 124 -10.94 -11.56 5.62
CA GLU A 124 -9.59 -11.13 5.98
C GLU A 124 -9.46 -9.61 6.15
N VAL A 125 -10.49 -8.87 5.73
CA VAL A 125 -10.51 -7.41 5.77
C VAL A 125 -11.58 -6.91 6.72
N ALA A 126 -11.16 -6.32 7.84
CA ALA A 126 -12.07 -5.77 8.84
C ALA A 126 -12.69 -4.43 8.43
N ALA A 127 -11.96 -3.60 7.65
CA ALA A 127 -12.44 -2.32 7.14
C ALA A 127 -11.59 -1.84 5.95
N THR A 128 -12.16 -0.93 5.17
CA THR A 128 -11.48 -0.27 4.05
C THR A 128 -11.55 1.25 4.19
N PHE A 129 -10.51 1.94 3.73
CA PHE A 129 -10.41 3.39 3.82
C PHE A 129 -9.86 3.95 2.51
N TRP A 130 -10.57 4.92 1.95
CA TRP A 130 -10.05 5.79 0.91
C TRP A 130 -9.58 7.09 1.57
N GLU A 131 -8.30 7.37 1.52
CA GLU A 131 -7.71 8.53 2.17
C GLU A 131 -7.16 9.50 1.12
N PRO A 132 -7.55 10.80 1.15
CA PRO A 132 -7.03 11.79 0.23
C PRO A 132 -5.49 11.90 0.32
N VAL A 133 -4.80 11.78 -0.81
CA VAL A 133 -3.33 11.93 -0.88
C VAL A 133 -2.91 13.30 -0.37
N ALA A 134 -3.68 14.35 -0.65
CA ALA A 134 -3.41 15.69 -0.14
C ALA A 134 -3.39 15.74 1.40
N ARG A 135 -4.28 14.98 2.08
CA ARG A 135 -4.27 14.88 3.53
C ARG A 135 -3.06 14.11 4.05
N LEU A 136 -2.71 12.99 3.41
CA LEU A 136 -1.52 12.19 3.77
C LEU A 136 -0.23 13.01 3.67
N ARG A 137 -0.13 13.93 2.72
CA ARG A 137 1.00 14.86 2.55
C ARG A 137 1.03 15.99 3.57
N SER A 138 -0.04 16.23 4.27
CA SER A 138 -0.12 17.28 5.28
C SER A 138 0.42 16.82 6.64
N SER A 139 0.87 17.77 7.46
CA SER A 139 1.31 17.51 8.83
C SER A 139 0.19 16.96 9.73
N VAL A 140 -1.08 17.17 9.36
CA VAL A 140 -2.25 16.68 10.10
C VAL A 140 -2.34 15.16 10.11
N ALA A 141 -1.86 14.49 9.04
CA ALA A 141 -1.85 13.03 8.97
C ALA A 141 -0.64 12.43 9.72
N GLN A 142 0.44 13.17 9.92
CA GLN A 142 1.64 12.66 10.57
C GLN A 142 1.38 12.32 12.04
N ALA A 143 1.94 11.20 12.48
CA ALA A 143 1.77 10.67 13.83
C ALA A 143 3.01 9.87 14.25
N THR A 144 3.01 9.44 15.50
CA THR A 144 4.00 8.51 16.04
C THR A 144 3.27 7.32 16.64
N HIS A 145 3.70 6.12 16.26
CA HIS A 145 3.26 4.88 16.89
C HIS A 145 4.26 4.48 17.98
N ILE A 146 3.77 4.26 19.20
CA ILE A 146 4.63 3.90 20.34
C ILE A 146 4.42 2.42 20.65
N VAL A 147 5.51 1.65 20.55
CA VAL A 147 5.55 0.23 20.91
C VAL A 147 6.26 0.10 22.26
N ARG A 148 5.60 -0.58 23.21
CA ARG A 148 6.15 -0.85 24.53
C ARG A 148 6.50 -2.33 24.66
N LEU A 149 7.80 -2.61 24.83
CA LEU A 149 8.31 -3.97 24.97
C LEU A 149 9.33 -4.02 26.11
N GLY A 150 9.10 -4.89 27.10
CA GLY A 150 10.06 -5.10 28.19
C GLY A 150 10.43 -3.84 28.96
N GLY A 151 9.49 -2.92 29.17
CA GLY A 151 9.72 -1.64 29.86
C GLY A 151 10.45 -0.57 29.03
N ARG A 152 10.71 -0.84 27.74
CA ARG A 152 11.28 0.12 26.80
C ARG A 152 10.21 0.61 25.83
N GLU A 153 10.28 1.88 25.47
CA GLU A 153 9.45 2.47 24.43
C GLU A 153 10.26 2.65 23.15
N ALA A 154 9.68 2.25 22.02
CA ALA A 154 10.19 2.53 20.68
C ALA A 154 9.16 3.37 19.93
N HIS A 155 9.63 4.46 19.31
CA HIS A 155 8.80 5.41 18.57
C HIS A 155 8.98 5.19 17.09
N TYR A 156 7.90 4.93 16.36
CA TYR A 156 7.90 4.70 14.93
C TYR A 156 7.11 5.78 14.21
N PRO A 157 7.60 6.28 13.05
CA PRO A 157 6.82 7.15 12.18
C PRO A 157 5.51 6.47 11.81
N ALA A 158 4.44 7.25 11.74
CA ALA A 158 3.11 6.77 11.40
C ALA A 158 2.28 7.84 10.69
N TYR A 159 1.20 7.41 10.02
CA TYR A 159 0.18 8.28 9.45
C TYR A 159 -1.19 7.92 10.02
N ARG A 160 -2.05 8.93 10.23
CA ARG A 160 -3.45 8.74 10.60
C ARG A 160 -4.30 8.52 9.36
N VAL A 161 -5.00 7.38 9.33
CA VAL A 161 -6.01 7.06 8.32
C VAL A 161 -7.28 6.68 9.04
N GLY A 162 -8.30 7.53 8.94
CA GLY A 162 -9.47 7.40 9.80
C GLY A 162 -9.08 7.38 11.28
N PRO A 163 -9.60 6.42 12.09
CA PRO A 163 -9.26 6.27 13.51
C PRO A 163 -7.97 5.44 13.73
N HIS A 164 -7.30 4.99 12.69
CA HIS A 164 -6.19 4.04 12.75
C HIS A 164 -4.84 4.69 12.44
N LEU A 165 -3.76 3.97 12.77
CA LEU A 165 -2.39 4.33 12.43
C LEU A 165 -1.83 3.37 11.37
N VAL A 166 -1.27 3.96 10.32
CA VAL A 166 -0.43 3.28 9.33
C VAL A 166 1.01 3.45 9.78
N TRP A 167 1.72 2.36 10.07
CA TRP A 167 3.09 2.35 10.56
C TRP A 167 3.88 1.15 10.01
N GLY A 168 5.16 1.04 10.32
CA GLY A 168 6.00 -0.09 9.93
C GLY A 168 6.23 -0.18 8.42
N MET A 169 6.04 -1.36 7.82
CA MET A 169 6.26 -1.54 6.37
C MET A 169 5.30 -0.70 5.53
N THR A 170 4.03 -0.65 5.91
CA THR A 170 3.02 0.12 5.18
C THR A 170 3.34 1.61 5.18
N GLU A 171 3.83 2.15 6.30
CA GLU A 171 4.31 3.54 6.39
C GLU A 171 5.48 3.77 5.42
N ARG A 172 6.44 2.85 5.38
CA ARG A 172 7.61 2.97 4.51
C ARG A 172 7.23 2.95 3.02
N ILE A 173 6.27 2.10 2.64
CA ILE A 173 5.71 2.09 1.27
C ILE A 173 4.98 3.40 0.98
N LEU A 174 4.14 3.85 1.92
CA LEU A 174 3.40 5.10 1.78
C LEU A 174 4.36 6.28 1.58
N ARG A 175 5.42 6.37 2.35
CA ARG A 175 6.42 7.43 2.24
C ARG A 175 7.11 7.42 0.87
N GLN A 176 7.49 6.26 0.33
CA GLN A 176 8.01 6.16 -1.04
C GLN A 176 6.99 6.67 -2.05
N LEU A 177 5.73 6.24 -1.94
CA LEU A 177 4.68 6.70 -2.85
C LEU A 177 4.49 8.21 -2.79
N LEU A 178 4.50 8.80 -1.58
CA LEU A 178 4.28 10.23 -1.42
C LEU A 178 5.38 11.09 -2.01
N THR A 179 6.64 10.60 -2.10
CA THR A 179 7.71 11.33 -2.78
C THR A 179 7.43 11.52 -4.28
N LEU A 180 6.69 10.61 -4.91
CA LEU A 180 6.31 10.75 -6.32
C LEU A 180 5.36 11.93 -6.60
N PHE A 181 4.74 12.48 -5.56
CA PHE A 181 3.87 13.65 -5.65
C PHE A 181 4.61 14.97 -5.32
N ASP A 182 5.91 14.94 -5.05
CA ASP A 182 6.68 16.13 -4.76
C ASP A 182 7.09 16.83 -6.07
N PRO A 183 6.72 18.12 -6.25
CA PRO A 183 6.94 18.83 -7.52
C PRO A 183 8.42 19.09 -7.84
N HIS A 184 9.33 18.80 -6.91
CA HIS A 184 10.77 19.03 -7.08
C HIS A 184 11.55 17.78 -7.49
N GLU A 185 10.93 16.61 -7.47
CA GLU A 185 11.53 15.39 -7.97
C GLU A 185 11.10 15.20 -9.43
N THR A 186 12.00 15.55 -10.36
CA THR A 186 11.80 15.22 -11.77
C THR A 186 11.72 13.71 -11.89
N ALA A 187 10.52 13.22 -12.14
CA ALA A 187 10.32 11.81 -12.43
C ALA A 187 11.31 11.35 -13.51
N PRO A 188 11.91 10.16 -13.37
CA PRO A 188 12.75 9.60 -14.42
C PRO A 188 11.92 9.51 -15.71
N THR A 189 12.38 10.18 -16.75
CA THR A 189 11.66 10.41 -18.01
C THR A 189 11.59 9.17 -18.92
N THR A 190 11.86 7.98 -18.39
CA THR A 190 11.84 6.76 -19.19
C THR A 190 11.03 5.70 -18.46
N PRO A 191 9.90 5.22 -19.03
CA PRO A 191 9.26 4.03 -18.53
C PRO A 191 10.26 2.88 -18.66
N VAL A 192 10.66 2.32 -17.55
CA VAL A 192 11.46 1.10 -17.51
C VAL A 192 10.53 -0.03 -17.97
N PRO A 193 10.79 -0.67 -19.12
CA PRO A 193 10.01 -1.84 -19.51
C PRO A 193 10.20 -2.91 -18.44
N LEU A 194 9.08 -3.50 -17.98
CA LEU A 194 9.12 -4.61 -17.07
C LEU A 194 10.01 -5.71 -17.67
N PRO A 195 10.98 -6.24 -16.93
CA PRO A 195 11.74 -7.37 -17.40
C PRO A 195 10.77 -8.53 -17.60
N VAL A 196 10.63 -8.98 -18.85
CA VAL A 196 10.03 -10.29 -19.16
C VAL A 196 11.07 -11.30 -18.71
N GLU A 197 10.99 -11.73 -17.45
CA GLU A 197 11.81 -12.85 -16.99
C GLU A 197 11.31 -14.09 -17.70
N SER A 198 12.06 -14.45 -18.75
CA SER A 198 12.05 -15.81 -19.27
C SER A 198 12.65 -16.69 -18.19
N LEU A 199 11.81 -17.41 -17.46
CA LEU A 199 12.26 -18.50 -16.60
C LEU A 199 12.60 -19.71 -17.47
N PRO A 200 13.70 -20.40 -17.18
CA PRO A 200 14.05 -21.67 -17.81
C PRO A 200 13.09 -22.78 -17.42
#